data_05e37e62e5285b95b7b7a36dfa59dd77
#
_entry.id   05e37e62e5285b95b7b7a36dfa59dd77
#
_cell.length_a   1.000
_cell.length_b   1.000
_cell.length_c   1.000
_cell.angle_alpha   90.00
_cell.angle_beta   90.00
_cell.angle_gamma   90.00
#
_symmetry.space_group_name_H-M   'P 1'
#
loop_
_entity.id
_entity.type
_entity.pdbx_description
1 polymer ?
#
loop_
_entity_poly.entity_id
_entity_poly.type
_entity_poly.pdbx_seq_one_letter_code
_entity_poly.pdbx_strand_id
1 'polypeptide(L)'
;MSSSIHNYLTNLARLLRGDRALRPLVAVYYVTTQCNLNCAYCEDFGQRRNAQALAPLPLEEALSVLRIIRSGVDHLILTGGEPLLHPEIVSLVTRARRELGFRHLTLLTNGLLLPQYEALLSAVDRLVVSLDSTDADGWSGLLGVPRDTVQSILNNVQSYAGRQREFGFRMIANCVLTPETLLGARRVLDFGREHGLLVSFSPQAVNNWPRYELLVSDEYKALVRELMARKRRGAPILGSMAYLRTLLHLLPYSCYPALIPRVMPNGDLVYPCWPIEKAESSHGGRPCNLLEVASWGDALERAVEVYGQPPRVCTSCFQQCYAECSLMQARPLSLLGEWLRYAASRRGSVATYAPG
;
A
#
# COMPACT_ATOMS: atom_id res chain seq x y z
N MET A 1 9.73 18.55 12.19
CA MET A 1 8.45 18.19 11.51
C MET A 1 8.76 17.12 10.48
N SER A 2 7.92 16.08 10.33
CA SER A 2 8.10 15.06 9.28
C SER A 2 7.99 15.71 7.89
N SER A 3 8.77 15.23 6.90
CA SER A 3 8.67 15.73 5.52
C SER A 3 7.27 15.50 4.95
N SER A 4 6.62 14.41 5.31
CA SER A 4 5.24 14.11 4.88
C SER A 4 4.23 15.16 5.38
N ILE A 5 4.35 15.63 6.63
CA ILE A 5 3.48 16.69 7.16
C ILE A 5 3.76 18.02 6.46
N HIS A 6 5.04 18.37 6.26
CA HIS A 6 5.42 19.56 5.52
C HIS A 6 4.87 19.52 4.09
N ASN A 7 5.06 18.41 3.41
CA ASN A 7 4.55 18.20 2.06
C ASN A 7 3.02 18.28 1.99
N TYR A 8 2.31 17.71 2.98
CA TYR A 8 0.85 17.79 3.06
C TYR A 8 0.36 19.25 3.12
N LEU A 9 0.95 20.05 4.01
CA LEU A 9 0.59 21.47 4.15
C LEU A 9 0.96 22.28 2.89
N THR A 10 2.13 22.01 2.31
CA THR A 10 2.57 22.65 1.05
C THR A 10 1.59 22.29 -0.09
N ASN A 11 1.14 21.05 -0.16
CA ASN A 11 0.20 20.59 -1.16
C ASN A 11 -1.17 21.26 -1.04
N LEU A 12 -1.65 21.54 0.19
CA LEU A 12 -2.87 22.34 0.37
C LEU A 12 -2.73 23.74 -0.26
N ALA A 13 -1.61 24.40 -0.01
CA ALA A 13 -1.36 25.72 -0.59
C ALA A 13 -1.22 25.67 -2.13
N ARG A 14 -0.61 24.59 -2.68
CA ARG A 14 -0.51 24.38 -4.13
C ARG A 14 -1.89 24.17 -4.77
N LEU A 15 -2.73 23.31 -4.19
CA LEU A 15 -4.08 23.06 -4.69
C LEU A 15 -4.95 24.31 -4.70
N LEU A 16 -4.84 25.19 -3.68
CA LEU A 16 -5.54 26.48 -3.66
C LEU A 16 -5.12 27.41 -4.81
N ARG A 17 -3.91 27.23 -5.34
CA ARG A 17 -3.39 27.96 -6.51
C ARG A 17 -3.64 27.26 -7.84
N GLY A 18 -4.33 26.11 -7.82
CA GLY A 18 -4.57 25.30 -9.01
C GLY A 18 -3.36 24.46 -9.47
N ASP A 19 -2.26 24.46 -8.70
CA ASP A 19 -1.07 23.67 -9.00
C ASP A 19 -1.28 22.20 -8.56
N ARG A 20 -1.06 21.27 -9.48
CA ARG A 20 -1.22 19.83 -9.27
C ARG A 20 0.11 19.07 -9.21
N ALA A 21 1.24 19.73 -9.35
CA ALA A 21 2.57 19.16 -9.15
C ALA A 21 2.85 18.97 -7.65
N LEU A 22 2.10 18.04 -7.03
CA LEU A 22 2.11 17.81 -5.60
C LEU A 22 3.37 17.08 -5.16
N ARG A 23 3.81 17.37 -3.93
CA ARG A 23 4.91 16.67 -3.28
C ARG A 23 4.43 15.33 -2.72
N PRO A 24 5.27 14.29 -2.73
CA PRO A 24 4.90 12.97 -2.22
C PRO A 24 4.64 13.00 -0.70
N LEU A 25 3.65 12.22 -0.27
CA LEU A 25 3.39 11.96 1.16
C LEU A 25 4.02 10.64 1.61
N VAL A 26 4.09 9.69 0.70
CA VAL A 26 4.71 8.38 0.90
C VAL A 26 5.23 7.90 -0.46
N ALA A 27 6.35 7.19 -0.49
CA ALA A 27 6.83 6.55 -1.71
C ALA A 27 6.74 5.03 -1.59
N VAL A 28 6.54 4.37 -2.72
CA VAL A 28 6.51 2.90 -2.83
C VAL A 28 7.70 2.46 -3.67
N TYR A 29 8.53 1.58 -3.12
CA TYR A 29 9.61 0.95 -3.87
C TYR A 29 9.35 -0.55 -3.98
N TYR A 30 9.24 -1.03 -5.22
CA TYR A 30 9.18 -2.45 -5.54
C TYR A 30 10.60 -2.99 -5.54
N VAL A 31 10.98 -3.74 -4.50
CA VAL A 31 12.35 -4.25 -4.38
C VAL A 31 12.61 -5.43 -5.31
N THR A 32 11.56 -6.13 -5.72
CA THR A 32 11.59 -7.23 -6.69
C THR A 32 10.21 -7.42 -7.32
N THR A 33 10.15 -7.97 -8.53
CA THR A 33 8.88 -8.40 -9.14
C THR A 33 8.65 -9.91 -9.01
N GLN A 34 9.59 -10.66 -8.44
CA GLN A 34 9.42 -12.11 -8.16
C GLN A 34 8.44 -12.33 -7.00
N CYS A 35 7.67 -13.42 -7.07
CA CYS A 35 6.77 -13.85 -6.02
C CYS A 35 6.80 -15.37 -5.86
N ASN A 36 6.60 -15.84 -4.64
CA ASN A 36 6.51 -17.26 -4.28
C ASN A 36 5.07 -17.79 -4.24
N LEU A 37 4.07 -16.93 -4.48
CA LEU A 37 2.67 -17.30 -4.61
C LEU A 37 2.18 -17.08 -6.04
N ASN A 38 0.97 -17.56 -6.35
CA ASN A 38 0.35 -17.43 -7.67
C ASN A 38 -1.12 -17.01 -7.60
N CYS A 39 -1.41 -15.99 -6.78
CA CYS A 39 -2.76 -15.52 -6.50
C CYS A 39 -3.56 -15.27 -7.78
N ALA A 40 -4.77 -15.84 -7.86
CA ALA A 40 -5.60 -15.76 -9.04
C ALA A 40 -6.00 -14.33 -9.42
N TYR A 41 -6.09 -13.42 -8.43
CA TYR A 41 -6.45 -12.01 -8.62
C TYR A 41 -5.24 -11.09 -8.86
N CYS A 42 -3.99 -11.60 -8.78
CA CYS A 42 -2.81 -10.77 -8.99
C CYS A 42 -2.50 -10.64 -10.48
N GLU A 43 -2.68 -9.45 -11.04
CA GLU A 43 -2.40 -9.18 -12.46
C GLU A 43 -0.92 -8.91 -12.74
N ASP A 44 -0.16 -8.47 -11.73
CA ASP A 44 1.17 -7.92 -11.95
C ASP A 44 2.29 -8.92 -11.65
N PHE A 45 2.08 -9.77 -10.65
CA PHE A 45 3.11 -10.66 -10.10
C PHE A 45 2.60 -12.11 -10.00
N GLY A 46 3.46 -12.99 -9.49
CA GLY A 46 3.16 -14.38 -9.27
C GLY A 46 4.20 -15.29 -9.90
N GLN A 47 4.31 -16.54 -9.42
CA GLN A 47 5.28 -17.52 -9.91
C GLN A 47 5.25 -17.68 -11.44
N ARG A 48 4.04 -17.62 -12.04
CA ARG A 48 3.83 -17.70 -13.49
C ARG A 48 4.51 -16.57 -14.29
N ARG A 49 4.91 -15.48 -13.63
CA ARG A 49 5.55 -14.30 -14.23
C ARG A 49 7.02 -14.14 -13.83
N ASN A 50 7.55 -15.01 -12.98
CA ASN A 50 8.93 -14.90 -12.49
C ASN A 50 9.98 -14.96 -13.62
N ALA A 51 9.70 -15.62 -14.73
CA ALA A 51 10.58 -15.65 -15.90
C ALA A 51 10.74 -14.26 -16.57
N GLN A 52 9.80 -13.35 -16.34
CA GLN A 52 9.81 -11.98 -16.86
C GLN A 52 10.10 -10.96 -15.74
N ALA A 53 10.50 -11.44 -14.55
CA ALA A 53 10.76 -10.56 -13.43
C ALA A 53 11.94 -9.64 -13.73
N LEU A 54 11.80 -8.37 -13.37
CA LEU A 54 12.90 -7.42 -13.40
C LEU A 54 13.94 -7.84 -12.36
N ALA A 55 15.18 -7.87 -12.77
CA ALA A 55 16.28 -8.08 -11.85
C ALA A 55 16.32 -6.91 -10.83
N PRO A 56 16.43 -7.20 -9.52
CA PRO A 56 16.63 -6.14 -8.55
C PRO A 56 18.02 -5.51 -8.75
N LEU A 57 18.12 -4.20 -8.44
CA LEU A 57 19.40 -3.51 -8.42
C LEU A 57 20.32 -4.10 -7.34
N PRO A 58 21.64 -4.08 -7.57
CA PRO A 58 22.62 -4.31 -6.50
C PRO A 58 22.37 -3.35 -5.33
N LEU A 59 22.71 -3.77 -4.10
CA LEU A 59 22.38 -3.04 -2.87
C LEU A 59 22.76 -1.55 -2.92
N GLU A 60 23.97 -1.21 -3.38
CA GLU A 60 24.42 0.20 -3.39
C GLU A 60 23.65 1.06 -4.40
N GLU A 61 23.27 0.48 -5.53
CA GLU A 61 22.41 1.17 -6.51
C GLU A 61 20.98 1.34 -5.96
N ALA A 62 20.42 0.29 -5.34
CA ALA A 62 19.11 0.37 -4.67
C ALA A 62 19.13 1.44 -3.56
N LEU A 63 20.20 1.56 -2.78
CA LEU A 63 20.36 2.62 -1.79
C LEU A 63 20.52 4.01 -2.44
N SER A 64 21.11 4.09 -3.62
CA SER A 64 21.17 5.35 -4.37
C SER A 64 19.79 5.79 -4.82
N VAL A 65 18.97 4.88 -5.34
CA VAL A 65 17.54 5.11 -5.62
C VAL A 65 16.81 5.57 -4.35
N LEU A 66 17.03 4.91 -3.21
CA LEU A 66 16.41 5.28 -1.95
C LEU A 66 16.87 6.66 -1.44
N ARG A 67 18.09 7.11 -1.71
CA ARG A 67 18.55 8.49 -1.40
C ARG A 67 17.75 9.53 -2.18
N ILE A 68 17.50 9.28 -3.47
CA ILE A 68 16.66 10.15 -4.30
C ILE A 68 15.23 10.20 -3.75
N ILE A 69 14.63 9.05 -3.45
CA ILE A 69 13.30 8.98 -2.82
C ILE A 69 13.30 9.76 -1.49
N ARG A 70 14.33 9.57 -0.65
CA ARG A 70 14.44 10.22 0.66
C ARG A 70 14.55 11.73 0.57
N SER A 71 15.11 12.27 -0.51
CA SER A 71 15.14 13.72 -0.73
C SER A 71 13.75 14.34 -0.89
N GLY A 72 12.75 13.54 -1.29
CA GLY A 72 11.36 13.97 -1.46
C GLY A 72 10.45 13.64 -0.27
N VAL A 73 10.68 12.51 0.42
CA VAL A 73 9.77 12.01 1.46
C VAL A 73 10.49 11.14 2.49
N ASP A 74 9.97 11.10 3.72
CA ASP A 74 10.53 10.30 4.83
C ASP A 74 9.70 9.06 5.18
N HIS A 75 8.66 8.77 4.43
CA HIS A 75 7.84 7.56 4.54
C HIS A 75 8.04 6.68 3.30
N LEU A 76 8.54 5.47 3.50
CA LEU A 76 8.82 4.48 2.47
C LEU A 76 7.98 3.22 2.69
N ILE A 77 7.36 2.75 1.63
CA ILE A 77 6.73 1.42 1.54
C ILE A 77 7.62 0.54 0.69
N LEU A 78 8.09 -0.56 1.25
CA LEU A 78 8.83 -1.61 0.56
C LEU A 78 7.86 -2.73 0.21
N THR A 79 7.80 -3.09 -1.06
CA THR A 79 6.89 -4.09 -1.61
C THR A 79 7.53 -4.78 -2.82
N GLY A 80 6.74 -5.50 -3.58
CA GLY A 80 7.16 -6.18 -4.80
C GLY A 80 6.14 -7.22 -5.20
N GLY A 81 6.58 -8.29 -5.85
CA GLY A 81 5.84 -9.54 -5.84
C GLY A 81 5.81 -10.07 -4.39
N GLU A 82 6.95 -10.56 -3.90
CA GLU A 82 7.20 -10.80 -2.48
C GLU A 82 8.57 -10.20 -2.10
N PRO A 83 8.60 -9.12 -1.31
CA PRO A 83 9.87 -8.42 -1.02
C PRO A 83 10.87 -9.27 -0.26
N LEU A 84 10.43 -10.26 0.51
CA LEU A 84 11.30 -11.17 1.24
C LEU A 84 12.05 -12.17 0.32
N LEU A 85 11.78 -12.16 -0.98
CA LEU A 85 12.61 -12.86 -1.97
C LEU A 85 13.81 -12.04 -2.46
N HIS A 86 13.89 -10.75 -2.10
CA HIS A 86 15.05 -9.94 -2.44
C HIS A 86 16.29 -10.41 -1.65
N PRO A 87 17.41 -10.77 -2.29
CA PRO A 87 18.54 -11.42 -1.62
C PRO A 87 19.15 -10.58 -0.49
N GLU A 88 19.13 -9.26 -0.61
CA GLU A 88 19.72 -8.32 0.35
C GLU A 88 18.68 -7.50 1.12
N ILE A 89 17.45 -8.01 1.26
CA ILE A 89 16.34 -7.24 1.89
C ILE A 89 16.67 -6.78 3.30
N VAL A 90 17.34 -7.60 4.10
CA VAL A 90 17.73 -7.26 5.48
C VAL A 90 18.66 -6.05 5.50
N SER A 91 19.69 -6.07 4.66
CA SER A 91 20.64 -4.95 4.52
C SER A 91 19.95 -3.70 4.00
N LEU A 92 19.11 -3.83 2.99
CA LEU A 92 18.37 -2.72 2.38
C LEU A 92 17.47 -2.02 3.41
N VAL A 93 16.63 -2.77 4.14
CA VAL A 93 15.73 -2.23 5.16
C VAL A 93 16.51 -1.58 6.30
N THR A 94 17.54 -2.25 6.79
CA THR A 94 18.35 -1.77 7.91
C THR A 94 19.06 -0.47 7.55
N ARG A 95 19.67 -0.39 6.36
CA ARG A 95 20.40 0.80 5.90
C ARG A 95 19.44 1.94 5.52
N ALA A 96 18.26 1.63 4.95
CA ALA A 96 17.22 2.63 4.74
C ALA A 96 16.82 3.33 6.05
N ARG A 97 16.69 2.57 7.14
CA ARG A 97 16.40 3.12 8.48
C ARG A 97 17.58 3.89 9.05
N ARG A 98 18.76 3.28 9.14
CA ARG A 98 19.89 3.79 9.92
C ARG A 98 20.71 4.84 9.20
N GLU A 99 20.96 4.65 7.89
CA GLU A 99 21.85 5.52 7.11
C GLU A 99 21.06 6.59 6.37
N LEU A 100 19.92 6.24 5.76
CA LEU A 100 19.14 7.18 4.97
C LEU A 100 18.11 7.94 5.82
N GLY A 101 17.80 7.48 7.02
CA GLY A 101 16.96 8.18 7.97
C GLY A 101 15.49 8.26 7.54
N PHE A 102 14.95 7.22 6.90
CA PHE A 102 13.52 7.10 6.72
C PHE A 102 12.85 7.00 8.10
N ARG A 103 11.87 7.88 8.35
CA ARG A 103 11.17 7.93 9.64
C ARG A 103 10.12 6.85 9.77
N HIS A 104 9.49 6.51 8.65
CA HIS A 104 8.45 5.49 8.59
C HIS A 104 8.78 4.49 7.50
N LEU A 105 9.01 3.24 7.92
CA LEU A 105 9.21 2.11 7.02
C LEU A 105 8.02 1.16 7.14
N THR A 106 7.41 0.87 6.02
CA THR A 106 6.33 -0.10 5.89
C THR A 106 6.81 -1.23 4.99
N LEU A 107 6.65 -2.48 5.42
CA LEU A 107 6.92 -3.67 4.62
C LEU A 107 5.59 -4.35 4.30
N LEU A 108 5.34 -4.60 3.00
CA LEU A 108 4.22 -5.43 2.54
C LEU A 108 4.73 -6.82 2.21
N THR A 109 4.08 -7.87 2.72
CA THR A 109 4.48 -9.27 2.49
C THR A 109 3.26 -10.20 2.50
N ASN A 110 3.39 -11.35 1.86
CA ASN A 110 2.39 -12.43 2.00
C ASN A 110 2.53 -13.22 3.31
N GLY A 111 3.57 -12.97 4.09
CA GLY A 111 3.78 -13.54 5.42
C GLY A 111 4.43 -14.94 5.46
N LEU A 112 4.61 -15.61 4.33
CA LEU A 112 5.14 -16.98 4.31
C LEU A 112 6.58 -17.06 4.84
N LEU A 113 7.42 -16.10 4.46
CA LEU A 113 8.85 -16.11 4.76
C LEU A 113 9.23 -15.33 6.04
N LEU A 114 8.28 -14.77 6.77
CA LEU A 114 8.56 -13.96 7.98
C LEU A 114 9.52 -14.59 8.98
N PRO A 115 9.42 -15.91 9.30
CA PRO A 115 10.34 -16.55 10.27
C PRO A 115 11.81 -16.52 9.86
N GLN A 116 12.10 -16.42 8.55
CA GLN A 116 13.46 -16.40 8.04
C GLN A 116 14.08 -14.99 8.07
N TYR A 117 13.26 -13.95 8.30
CA TYR A 117 13.65 -12.54 8.15
C TYR A 117 13.34 -11.70 9.38
N GLU A 118 13.29 -12.29 10.57
CA GLU A 118 13.02 -11.56 11.85
C GLU A 118 13.99 -10.40 12.08
N ALA A 119 15.23 -10.53 11.64
CA ALA A 119 16.27 -9.52 11.85
C ALA A 119 15.91 -8.12 11.31
N LEU A 120 15.07 -8.03 10.28
CA LEU A 120 14.65 -6.74 9.71
C LEU A 120 13.44 -6.13 10.42
N LEU A 121 12.66 -6.92 11.19
CA LEU A 121 11.36 -6.49 11.72
C LEU A 121 11.46 -5.31 12.68
N SER A 122 12.55 -5.23 13.46
CA SER A 122 12.80 -4.09 14.37
C SER A 122 13.13 -2.77 13.66
N ALA A 123 13.42 -2.82 12.34
CA ALA A 123 13.64 -1.63 11.55
C ALA A 123 12.34 -1.13 10.85
N VAL A 124 11.24 -1.88 10.97
CA VAL A 124 9.97 -1.62 10.31
C VAL A 124 8.96 -1.05 11.31
N ASP A 125 8.23 0.01 10.95
CA ASP A 125 7.16 0.59 11.79
C ASP A 125 5.80 -0.06 11.51
N ARG A 126 5.58 -0.50 10.26
CA ARG A 126 4.34 -1.15 9.84
C ARG A 126 4.64 -2.40 9.04
N LEU A 127 4.09 -3.51 9.48
CA LEU A 127 4.11 -4.77 8.75
C LEU A 127 2.71 -5.00 8.18
N VAL A 128 2.58 -4.89 6.86
CA VAL A 128 1.33 -5.16 6.15
C VAL A 128 1.38 -6.57 5.60
N VAL A 129 0.45 -7.42 6.01
CA VAL A 129 0.35 -8.79 5.53
C VAL A 129 -0.88 -8.96 4.67
N SER A 130 -0.75 -9.65 3.53
CA SER A 130 -1.89 -10.04 2.71
C SER A 130 -2.67 -11.13 3.44
N LEU A 131 -3.95 -10.88 3.72
CA LEU A 131 -4.82 -11.81 4.43
C LEU A 131 -6.26 -11.67 3.92
N ASP A 132 -6.64 -12.49 2.93
CA ASP A 132 -7.97 -12.39 2.32
C ASP A 132 -8.97 -13.38 2.93
N SER A 133 -8.46 -14.41 3.63
CA SER A 133 -9.24 -15.41 4.32
C SER A 133 -8.50 -15.95 5.53
N THR A 134 -9.26 -16.43 6.51
CA THR A 134 -8.77 -17.24 7.64
C THR A 134 -9.07 -18.72 7.46
N ASP A 135 -9.60 -19.10 6.30
CA ASP A 135 -9.93 -20.49 5.93
C ASP A 135 -8.89 -21.01 4.94
N ALA A 136 -8.03 -21.92 5.40
CA ALA A 136 -6.94 -22.44 4.60
C ALA A 136 -7.39 -23.23 3.37
N ASP A 137 -8.50 -23.95 3.47
CA ASP A 137 -9.03 -24.79 2.38
C ASP A 137 -9.56 -23.89 1.24
N GLY A 138 -10.42 -22.93 1.56
CA GLY A 138 -10.97 -22.01 0.58
C GLY A 138 -9.92 -21.05 0.00
N TRP A 139 -8.87 -20.71 0.76
CA TRP A 139 -7.87 -19.76 0.33
C TRP A 139 -6.76 -20.38 -0.52
N SER A 140 -6.50 -21.68 -0.39
CA SER A 140 -5.43 -22.38 -1.13
C SER A 140 -5.63 -22.30 -2.64
N GLY A 141 -6.84 -22.50 -3.13
CA GLY A 141 -7.18 -22.36 -4.55
C GLY A 141 -6.98 -20.95 -5.08
N LEU A 142 -7.29 -19.93 -4.27
CA LEU A 142 -7.15 -18.52 -4.64
C LEU A 142 -5.67 -18.09 -4.69
N LEU A 143 -4.84 -18.60 -3.78
CA LEU A 143 -3.39 -18.33 -3.75
C LEU A 143 -2.59 -19.20 -4.72
N GLY A 144 -3.17 -20.25 -5.28
CA GLY A 144 -2.52 -21.20 -6.18
C GLY A 144 -1.39 -21.99 -5.52
N VAL A 145 -1.56 -22.34 -4.22
CA VAL A 145 -0.57 -23.08 -3.43
C VAL A 145 -1.24 -24.14 -2.57
N PRO A 146 -0.50 -25.18 -2.10
CA PRO A 146 -1.03 -26.21 -1.21
C PRO A 146 -1.63 -25.61 0.08
N ARG A 147 -2.63 -26.29 0.63
CA ARG A 147 -3.28 -25.94 1.90
C ARG A 147 -2.28 -25.72 3.05
N ASP A 148 -1.26 -26.57 3.15
CA ASP A 148 -0.26 -26.48 4.23
C ASP A 148 0.59 -25.22 4.13
N THR A 149 0.84 -24.72 2.92
CA THR A 149 1.49 -23.41 2.70
C THR A 149 0.61 -22.29 3.24
N VAL A 150 -0.70 -22.34 2.96
CA VAL A 150 -1.66 -21.37 3.49
C VAL A 150 -1.73 -21.44 5.02
N GLN A 151 -1.77 -22.65 5.58
CA GLN A 151 -1.76 -22.83 7.03
C GLN A 151 -0.48 -22.24 7.66
N SER A 152 0.67 -22.39 7.01
CA SER A 152 1.92 -21.77 7.44
C SER A 152 1.82 -20.23 7.44
N ILE A 153 1.22 -19.62 6.41
CA ILE A 153 0.97 -18.18 6.37
C ILE A 153 0.09 -17.77 7.56
N LEU A 154 -1.03 -18.44 7.79
CA LEU A 154 -1.96 -18.12 8.90
C LEU A 154 -1.27 -18.23 10.27
N ASN A 155 -0.48 -19.28 10.48
CA ASN A 155 0.29 -19.49 11.71
C ASN A 155 1.32 -18.36 11.92
N ASN A 156 2.03 -17.97 10.86
CA ASN A 156 2.98 -16.87 10.90
C ASN A 156 2.27 -15.54 11.25
N VAL A 157 1.17 -15.23 10.56
CA VAL A 157 0.39 -14.01 10.82
C VAL A 157 -0.06 -13.95 12.27
N GLN A 158 -0.59 -15.05 12.81
CA GLN A 158 -1.02 -15.14 14.21
C GLN A 158 0.16 -14.98 15.18
N SER A 159 1.28 -15.66 14.92
CA SER A 159 2.48 -15.57 15.75
C SER A 159 3.03 -14.14 15.81
N TYR A 160 3.22 -13.50 14.65
CA TYR A 160 3.77 -12.13 14.61
C TYR A 160 2.76 -11.08 15.08
N ALA A 161 1.47 -11.32 14.99
CA ALA A 161 0.46 -10.49 15.62
C ALA A 161 0.67 -10.39 17.16
N GLY A 162 1.03 -11.47 17.79
CA GLY A 162 1.38 -11.48 19.23
C GLY A 162 2.70 -10.78 19.57
N ARG A 163 3.60 -10.69 18.61
CA ARG A 163 4.97 -10.18 18.78
C ARG A 163 5.16 -8.71 18.34
N GLN A 164 4.08 -7.98 18.05
CA GLN A 164 4.15 -6.58 17.60
C GLN A 164 4.96 -5.68 18.57
N ARG A 165 4.80 -5.88 19.88
CA ARG A 165 5.53 -5.09 20.91
C ARG A 165 6.99 -5.46 20.99
N GLU A 166 7.34 -6.72 20.77
CA GLU A 166 8.73 -7.22 20.79
C GLU A 166 9.56 -6.53 19.70
N PHE A 167 9.04 -6.44 18.50
CA PHE A 167 9.74 -5.83 17.36
C PHE A 167 9.46 -4.34 17.17
N GLY A 168 8.45 -3.79 17.83
CA GLY A 168 8.10 -2.37 17.74
C GLY A 168 7.27 -1.97 16.50
N PHE A 169 6.79 -2.91 15.70
CA PHE A 169 5.94 -2.60 14.55
C PHE A 169 4.44 -2.64 14.87
N ARG A 170 3.66 -2.04 14.00
CA ARG A 170 2.20 -2.21 13.94
C ARG A 170 1.83 -3.13 12.77
N MET A 171 1.08 -4.19 13.06
CA MET A 171 0.63 -5.13 12.01
C MET A 171 -0.72 -4.71 11.41
N ILE A 172 -0.81 -4.83 10.10
CA ILE A 172 -2.00 -4.51 9.31
C ILE A 172 -2.30 -5.72 8.42
N ALA A 173 -3.50 -6.24 8.49
CA ALA A 173 -3.99 -7.22 7.52
C ALA A 173 -4.61 -6.46 6.33
N ASN A 174 -4.11 -6.69 5.12
CA ASN A 174 -4.71 -6.17 3.90
C ASN A 174 -5.55 -7.26 3.24
N CYS A 175 -6.85 -7.02 3.12
CA CYS A 175 -7.82 -7.94 2.55
C CYS A 175 -8.30 -7.43 1.19
N VAL A 176 -8.04 -8.20 0.14
CA VAL A 176 -8.57 -7.93 -1.21
C VAL A 176 -9.97 -8.52 -1.30
N LEU A 177 -10.95 -7.66 -1.57
CA LEU A 177 -12.34 -8.05 -1.77
C LEU A 177 -12.52 -8.54 -3.20
N THR A 178 -12.74 -9.83 -3.36
CA THR A 178 -13.14 -10.48 -4.61
C THR A 178 -14.51 -11.12 -4.41
N PRO A 179 -15.27 -11.48 -5.45
CA PRO A 179 -16.51 -12.21 -5.28
C PRO A 179 -16.34 -13.47 -4.41
N GLU A 180 -15.18 -14.11 -4.50
CA GLU A 180 -14.85 -15.34 -3.78
C GLU A 180 -14.50 -15.08 -2.28
N THR A 181 -14.03 -13.88 -1.92
CA THR A 181 -13.56 -13.55 -0.56
C THR A 181 -14.58 -12.76 0.28
N LEU A 182 -15.71 -12.32 -0.28
CA LEU A 182 -16.69 -11.46 0.44
C LEU A 182 -17.16 -12.08 1.76
N LEU A 183 -17.45 -13.40 1.78
CA LEU A 183 -17.84 -14.10 3.01
C LEU A 183 -16.68 -14.18 4.02
N GLY A 184 -15.44 -14.36 3.53
CA GLY A 184 -14.23 -14.45 4.34
C GLY A 184 -13.83 -13.12 4.98
N ALA A 185 -14.12 -11.98 4.32
CA ALA A 185 -13.71 -10.64 4.76
C ALA A 185 -14.19 -10.28 6.19
N ARG A 186 -15.40 -10.75 6.58
CA ARG A 186 -15.92 -10.58 7.95
C ARG A 186 -15.04 -11.30 8.97
N ARG A 187 -14.64 -12.54 8.67
CA ARG A 187 -13.76 -13.36 9.53
C ARG A 187 -12.38 -12.74 9.64
N VAL A 188 -11.85 -12.16 8.55
CA VAL A 188 -10.59 -11.41 8.59
C VAL A 188 -10.67 -10.20 9.53
N LEU A 189 -11.80 -9.47 9.52
CA LEU A 189 -12.00 -8.35 10.45
C LEU A 189 -12.09 -8.83 11.91
N ASP A 190 -12.82 -9.92 12.15
CA ASP A 190 -12.96 -10.49 13.49
C ASP A 190 -11.61 -11.03 14.00
N PHE A 191 -10.84 -11.71 13.14
CA PHE A 191 -9.46 -12.12 13.41
C PHE A 191 -8.55 -10.91 13.72
N GLY A 192 -8.64 -9.85 12.94
CA GLY A 192 -7.88 -8.62 13.20
C GLY A 192 -8.19 -8.01 14.56
N ARG A 193 -9.47 -7.99 14.96
CA ARG A 193 -9.90 -7.52 16.30
C ARG A 193 -9.35 -8.40 17.41
N GLU A 194 -9.42 -9.70 17.25
CA GLU A 194 -8.98 -10.70 18.25
C GLU A 194 -7.47 -10.62 18.49
N HIS A 195 -6.69 -10.47 17.40
CA HIS A 195 -5.22 -10.44 17.44
C HIS A 195 -4.61 -9.03 17.47
N GLY A 196 -5.42 -7.98 17.61
CA GLY A 196 -4.94 -6.61 17.73
C GLY A 196 -4.33 -6.03 16.45
N LEU A 197 -4.80 -6.51 15.27
CA LEU A 197 -4.41 -6.00 13.97
C LEU A 197 -5.35 -4.86 13.53
N LEU A 198 -4.81 -3.95 12.70
CA LEU A 198 -5.65 -3.15 11.83
C LEU A 198 -5.99 -3.95 10.57
N VAL A 199 -7.17 -3.74 10.01
CA VAL A 199 -7.58 -4.42 8.77
C VAL A 199 -7.92 -3.38 7.71
N SER A 200 -7.29 -3.49 6.54
CA SER A 200 -7.61 -2.69 5.36
C SER A 200 -8.34 -3.53 4.33
N PHE A 201 -9.21 -2.89 3.57
CA PHE A 201 -10.00 -3.53 2.53
C PHE A 201 -9.81 -2.79 1.21
N SER A 202 -9.55 -3.53 0.14
CA SER A 202 -9.44 -2.99 -1.22
C SER A 202 -10.23 -3.87 -2.17
N PRO A 203 -11.01 -3.31 -3.12
CA PRO A 203 -11.67 -4.12 -4.13
C PRO A 203 -10.62 -4.67 -5.10
N GLN A 204 -10.84 -5.89 -5.58
CA GLN A 204 -10.05 -6.43 -6.68
C GLN A 204 -10.17 -5.51 -7.89
N ALA A 205 -9.03 -5.20 -8.50
CA ALA A 205 -8.98 -4.53 -9.79
C ALA A 205 -8.70 -5.55 -10.90
N VAL A 206 -9.31 -5.34 -12.06
CA VAL A 206 -9.04 -6.04 -13.31
C VAL A 206 -8.76 -4.98 -14.37
N ASN A 207 -7.59 -5.01 -15.00
CA ASN A 207 -7.13 -3.93 -15.89
C ASN A 207 -7.27 -2.54 -15.25
N ASN A 208 -6.94 -2.46 -13.96
CA ASN A 208 -7.01 -1.25 -13.12
C ASN A 208 -8.42 -0.74 -12.77
N TRP A 209 -9.48 -1.41 -13.18
CA TRP A 209 -10.86 -1.12 -12.77
C TRP A 209 -11.31 -2.08 -11.68
N PRO A 210 -12.25 -1.69 -10.81
CA PRO A 210 -12.88 -2.65 -9.93
C PRO A 210 -13.50 -3.77 -10.75
N ARG A 211 -13.31 -5.01 -10.31
CA ARG A 211 -13.88 -6.17 -10.96
C ARG A 211 -15.39 -5.99 -11.13
N TYR A 212 -15.90 -6.21 -12.33
CA TYR A 212 -17.29 -5.89 -12.70
C TYR A 212 -18.31 -6.52 -11.76
N GLU A 213 -18.09 -7.76 -11.35
CA GLU A 213 -18.99 -8.49 -10.46
C GLU A 213 -19.17 -7.81 -9.10
N LEU A 214 -18.16 -7.06 -8.61
CA LEU A 214 -18.26 -6.26 -7.39
C LEU A 214 -19.17 -5.04 -7.58
N LEU A 215 -19.14 -4.42 -8.77
CA LEU A 215 -19.97 -3.24 -9.08
C LEU A 215 -21.47 -3.54 -8.96
N VAL A 216 -21.87 -4.73 -9.42
CA VAL A 216 -23.27 -5.15 -9.47
C VAL A 216 -23.69 -5.97 -8.24
N SER A 217 -22.76 -6.38 -7.39
CA SER A 217 -23.04 -7.26 -6.23
C SER A 217 -23.71 -6.50 -5.08
N ASP A 218 -24.91 -6.92 -4.71
CA ASP A 218 -25.58 -6.45 -3.49
C ASP A 218 -24.88 -6.95 -2.21
N GLU A 219 -24.27 -8.14 -2.27
CA GLU A 219 -23.48 -8.70 -1.18
C GLU A 219 -22.23 -7.85 -0.89
N TYR A 220 -21.51 -7.40 -1.93
CA TYR A 220 -20.41 -6.46 -1.79
C TYR A 220 -20.87 -5.16 -1.12
N LYS A 221 -21.96 -4.58 -1.61
CA LYS A 221 -22.50 -3.33 -1.03
C LYS A 221 -22.96 -3.53 0.41
N ALA A 222 -23.57 -4.67 0.72
CA ALA A 222 -23.97 -5.02 2.09
C ALA A 222 -22.76 -5.16 3.02
N LEU A 223 -21.69 -5.84 2.56
CA LEU A 223 -20.43 -5.94 3.28
C LEU A 223 -19.82 -4.57 3.56
N VAL A 224 -19.70 -3.70 2.56
CA VAL A 224 -19.10 -2.36 2.77
C VAL A 224 -19.94 -1.52 3.74
N ARG A 225 -21.28 -1.58 3.68
CA ARG A 225 -22.16 -0.91 4.69
C ARG A 225 -21.90 -1.45 6.09
N GLU A 226 -21.73 -2.76 6.23
CA GLU A 226 -21.39 -3.41 7.50
C GLU A 226 -20.01 -2.95 8.00
N LEU A 227 -18.99 -2.92 7.15
CA LEU A 227 -17.66 -2.41 7.51
C LEU A 227 -17.73 -0.97 8.01
N MET A 228 -18.51 -0.10 7.33
CA MET A 228 -18.73 1.27 7.76
C MET A 228 -19.43 1.34 9.14
N ALA A 229 -20.42 0.50 9.38
CA ALA A 229 -21.13 0.44 10.66
C ALA A 229 -20.21 -0.10 11.78
N ARG A 230 -19.43 -1.14 11.51
CA ARG A 230 -18.45 -1.68 12.47
C ARG A 230 -17.35 -0.67 12.78
N LYS A 231 -16.83 0.06 11.76
CA LYS A 231 -15.84 1.13 11.98
C LYS A 231 -16.38 2.24 12.88
N ARG A 232 -17.63 2.68 12.71
CA ARG A 232 -18.25 3.69 13.60
C ARG A 232 -18.33 3.21 15.04
N ARG A 233 -18.41 1.90 15.27
CA ARG A 233 -18.41 1.26 16.60
C ARG A 233 -17.01 0.94 17.13
N GLY A 234 -15.95 1.41 16.45
CA GLY A 234 -14.58 1.27 16.90
C GLY A 234 -13.85 0.01 16.41
N ALA A 235 -14.39 -0.72 15.43
CA ALA A 235 -13.66 -1.84 14.83
C ALA A 235 -12.32 -1.36 14.20
N PRO A 236 -11.27 -2.18 14.24
CA PRO A 236 -9.92 -1.81 13.82
C PRO A 236 -9.77 -1.76 12.28
N ILE A 237 -10.63 -0.99 11.60
CA ILE A 237 -10.61 -0.85 10.14
C ILE A 237 -9.74 0.34 9.77
N LEU A 238 -8.68 0.09 9.01
CA LEU A 238 -7.82 1.10 8.41
C LEU A 238 -8.52 1.76 7.23
N GLY A 239 -8.31 3.06 7.06
CA GLY A 239 -8.93 3.87 6.01
C GLY A 239 -10.04 4.79 6.55
N SER A 240 -10.25 5.91 5.85
CA SER A 240 -11.25 6.91 6.24
C SER A 240 -12.68 6.45 5.92
N MET A 241 -13.66 7.07 6.59
CA MET A 241 -15.07 6.89 6.21
C MET A 241 -15.35 7.42 4.79
N ALA A 242 -14.55 8.39 4.33
CA ALA A 242 -14.63 8.89 2.96
C ALA A 242 -14.22 7.81 1.96
N TYR A 243 -13.13 7.08 2.25
CA TYR A 243 -12.71 5.94 1.44
C TYR A 243 -13.76 4.83 1.41
N LEU A 244 -14.29 4.41 2.55
CA LEU A 244 -15.33 3.38 2.60
C LEU A 244 -16.61 3.78 1.85
N ARG A 245 -17.00 5.07 1.86
CA ARG A 245 -18.11 5.56 1.03
C ARG A 245 -17.79 5.48 -0.45
N THR A 246 -16.54 5.80 -0.83
CA THR A 246 -16.07 5.65 -2.21
C THR A 246 -16.15 4.19 -2.64
N LEU A 247 -15.73 3.25 -1.79
CA LEU A 247 -15.84 1.82 -2.06
C LEU A 247 -17.30 1.36 -2.20
N LEU A 248 -18.21 1.86 -1.36
CA LEU A 248 -19.61 1.43 -1.36
C LEU A 248 -20.30 1.58 -2.72
N HIS A 249 -19.97 2.64 -3.44
CA HIS A 249 -20.59 2.97 -4.70
C HIS A 249 -19.60 2.93 -5.88
N LEU A 250 -18.31 2.68 -5.61
CA LEU A 250 -17.21 2.77 -6.56
C LEU A 250 -17.28 4.10 -7.35
N LEU A 251 -17.52 5.18 -6.60
CA LEU A 251 -17.69 6.52 -7.15
C LEU A 251 -16.35 7.13 -7.56
N PRO A 252 -16.34 7.90 -8.65
CA PRO A 252 -15.19 8.70 -9.04
C PRO A 252 -14.71 9.63 -7.93
N TYR A 253 -13.40 9.81 -7.84
CA TYR A 253 -12.77 10.76 -6.93
C TYR A 253 -11.61 11.48 -7.62
N SER A 254 -11.26 12.68 -7.15
CA SER A 254 -10.07 13.38 -7.64
C SER A 254 -8.83 12.64 -7.16
N CYS A 255 -8.09 12.05 -8.08
CA CYS A 255 -6.85 11.35 -7.78
C CYS A 255 -5.64 12.29 -7.95
N TYR A 256 -4.69 12.16 -7.02
CA TYR A 256 -3.41 12.87 -7.04
C TYR A 256 -2.27 11.84 -6.96
N PRO A 257 -1.91 11.18 -8.07
CA PRO A 257 -0.96 10.08 -8.06
C PRO A 257 0.43 10.49 -7.57
N ALA A 258 0.84 11.74 -7.78
CA ALA A 258 2.11 12.28 -7.28
C ALA A 258 2.26 12.22 -5.75
N LEU A 259 1.17 12.05 -4.99
CA LEU A 259 1.22 11.85 -3.54
C LEU A 259 1.83 10.51 -3.14
N ILE A 260 1.74 9.51 -4.02
CA ILE A 260 2.25 8.14 -3.81
C ILE A 260 2.98 7.66 -5.06
N PRO A 261 4.16 8.22 -5.36
CA PRO A 261 4.98 7.72 -6.45
C PRO A 261 5.42 6.28 -6.19
N ARG A 262 5.56 5.54 -7.27
CA ARG A 262 6.06 4.16 -7.28
C ARG A 262 7.35 4.07 -8.06
N VAL A 263 8.27 3.28 -7.58
CA VAL A 263 9.57 3.03 -8.23
C VAL A 263 9.75 1.53 -8.39
N MET A 264 10.17 1.12 -9.57
CA MET A 264 10.40 -0.29 -9.93
C MET A 264 11.75 -0.78 -9.43
N PRO A 265 12.00 -2.11 -9.39
CA PRO A 265 13.25 -2.67 -8.88
C PRO A 265 14.51 -2.18 -9.58
N ASN A 266 14.40 -1.79 -10.84
CA ASN A 266 15.49 -1.26 -11.66
C ASN A 266 15.66 0.27 -11.54
N GLY A 267 14.94 0.93 -10.63
CA GLY A 267 15.02 2.37 -10.40
C GLY A 267 14.10 3.22 -11.26
N ASP A 268 13.28 2.64 -12.14
CA ASP A 268 12.35 3.38 -12.98
C ASP A 268 11.18 3.95 -12.16
N LEU A 269 10.92 5.25 -12.32
CA LEU A 269 9.77 5.93 -11.75
C LEU A 269 8.52 5.63 -12.58
N VAL A 270 7.52 5.05 -11.94
CA VAL A 270 6.18 4.83 -12.51
C VAL A 270 5.40 6.15 -12.51
N TYR A 271 5.17 6.72 -13.68
CA TYR A 271 4.55 8.04 -13.79
C TYR A 271 3.43 8.06 -14.84
N PRO A 272 2.32 8.77 -14.63
CA PRO A 272 1.93 9.41 -13.36
C PRO A 272 1.46 8.42 -12.32
N CYS A 273 1.09 7.19 -12.72
CA CYS A 273 0.71 6.09 -11.85
C CYS A 273 0.69 4.76 -12.64
N TRP A 274 0.70 3.65 -11.94
CA TRP A 274 0.70 2.30 -12.53
C TRP A 274 -0.40 2.05 -13.57
N PRO A 275 -1.69 2.41 -13.35
CA PRO A 275 -2.73 2.21 -14.34
C PRO A 275 -2.50 2.92 -15.67
N ILE A 276 -2.01 4.16 -15.63
CA ILE A 276 -1.82 4.96 -16.84
C ILE A 276 -0.56 4.49 -17.57
N GLU A 277 0.52 4.25 -16.85
CA GLU A 277 1.77 3.79 -17.46
C GLU A 277 1.60 2.45 -18.17
N LYS A 278 0.86 1.50 -17.60
CA LYS A 278 0.54 0.25 -18.28
C LYS A 278 -0.22 0.45 -19.60
N ALA A 279 -1.11 1.43 -19.64
CA ALA A 279 -1.86 1.77 -20.84
C ALA A 279 -0.98 2.47 -21.90
N GLU A 280 0.01 3.23 -21.44
CA GLU A 280 0.87 4.08 -22.28
C GLU A 280 2.21 3.45 -22.65
N SER A 281 2.66 2.38 -21.96
CA SER A 281 3.90 1.70 -22.30
C SER A 281 3.94 1.09 -23.72
N SER A 282 2.79 1.07 -24.40
CA SER A 282 2.69 0.84 -25.84
C SER A 282 3.25 1.99 -26.70
N HIS A 283 3.55 3.15 -26.13
CA HIS A 283 3.96 4.37 -26.84
C HIS A 283 5.48 4.63 -26.81
N GLY A 284 6.29 3.70 -26.28
CA GLY A 284 7.75 3.74 -26.38
C GLY A 284 8.45 4.87 -25.62
N GLY A 285 7.81 5.47 -24.60
CA GLY A 285 8.42 6.48 -23.76
C GLY A 285 9.57 5.86 -22.94
N ARG A 286 10.71 6.56 -22.84
CA ARG A 286 11.83 6.13 -22.02
C ARG A 286 11.50 6.44 -20.56
N PRO A 287 11.48 5.44 -19.65
CA PRO A 287 11.14 5.69 -18.26
C PRO A 287 12.14 6.68 -17.62
N CYS A 288 11.66 7.46 -16.65
CA CYS A 288 12.54 8.28 -15.81
C CYS A 288 13.20 7.38 -14.76
N ASN A 289 14.50 7.13 -14.90
CA ASN A 289 15.24 6.31 -13.94
C ASN A 289 15.85 7.17 -12.84
N LEU A 290 15.68 6.78 -11.57
CA LEU A 290 16.16 7.55 -10.43
C LEU A 290 17.68 7.51 -10.27
N LEU A 291 18.39 6.60 -10.92
CA LEU A 291 19.84 6.58 -10.96
C LEU A 291 20.43 7.70 -11.89
N GLU A 292 19.59 8.29 -12.73
CA GLU A 292 19.99 9.32 -13.70
C GLU A 292 19.68 10.76 -13.25
N VAL A 293 19.20 10.95 -12.02
CA VAL A 293 18.78 12.25 -11.47
C VAL A 293 19.45 12.55 -10.14
N ALA A 294 19.58 13.84 -9.80
CA ALA A 294 20.25 14.25 -8.56
C ALA A 294 19.27 14.36 -7.35
N SER A 295 17.98 14.57 -7.61
CA SER A 295 16.98 14.74 -6.55
C SER A 295 15.61 14.25 -6.98
N TRP A 296 14.68 14.13 -6.01
CA TRP A 296 13.27 13.87 -6.29
C TRP A 296 12.63 14.98 -7.14
N GLY A 297 13.04 16.23 -6.96
CA GLY A 297 12.56 17.36 -7.76
C GLY A 297 12.88 17.16 -9.24
N ASP A 298 14.14 16.86 -9.55
CA ASP A 298 14.61 16.60 -10.91
C ASP A 298 13.89 15.39 -11.54
N ALA A 299 13.64 14.33 -10.75
CA ALA A 299 12.89 13.17 -11.23
C ALA A 299 11.46 13.54 -11.66
N LEU A 300 10.79 14.37 -10.84
CA LEU A 300 9.42 14.80 -11.14
C LEU A 300 9.38 15.76 -12.35
N GLU A 301 10.31 16.70 -12.44
CA GLU A 301 10.43 17.63 -13.59
C GLU A 301 10.64 16.84 -14.89
N ARG A 302 11.61 15.91 -14.88
CA ARG A 302 11.88 15.05 -16.05
C ARG A 302 10.66 14.19 -16.43
N ALA A 303 9.95 13.62 -15.44
CA ALA A 303 8.77 12.83 -15.72
C ALA A 303 7.64 13.68 -16.33
N VAL A 304 7.46 14.92 -15.84
CA VAL A 304 6.49 15.88 -16.43
C VAL A 304 6.89 16.30 -17.83
N GLU A 305 8.17 16.50 -18.12
CA GLU A 305 8.67 16.82 -19.47
C GLU A 305 8.38 15.69 -20.46
N VAL A 306 8.58 14.44 -20.04
CA VAL A 306 8.40 13.25 -20.90
C VAL A 306 6.92 12.87 -21.09
N TYR A 307 6.14 12.89 -20.00
CA TYR A 307 4.78 12.32 -19.97
C TYR A 307 3.67 13.37 -19.79
N GLY A 308 4.03 14.63 -19.57
CA GLY A 308 3.07 15.69 -19.27
C GLY A 308 2.58 15.70 -17.83
N GLN A 309 1.64 16.59 -17.53
CA GLN A 309 1.03 16.72 -16.21
C GLN A 309 0.07 15.56 -15.90
N PRO A 310 -0.04 15.11 -14.63
CA PRO A 310 -1.04 14.12 -14.26
C PRO A 310 -2.47 14.57 -14.62
N PRO A 311 -3.35 13.65 -15.01
CA PRO A 311 -4.71 13.99 -15.41
C PRO A 311 -5.47 14.72 -14.30
N ARG A 312 -6.34 15.66 -14.68
CA ARG A 312 -7.13 16.44 -13.71
C ARG A 312 -8.18 15.62 -12.98
N VAL A 313 -8.74 14.63 -13.65
CA VAL A 313 -9.75 13.73 -13.10
C VAL A 313 -9.36 12.32 -13.48
N CYS A 314 -9.30 11.46 -12.50
CA CYS A 314 -9.07 10.03 -12.71
C CYS A 314 -10.13 9.25 -11.94
N THR A 315 -10.67 8.22 -12.56
CA THR A 315 -11.77 7.40 -12.05
C THR A 315 -11.46 5.91 -12.11
N SER A 316 -10.23 5.53 -12.49
CA SER A 316 -9.95 4.17 -12.93
C SER A 316 -9.58 3.21 -11.81
N CYS A 317 -8.97 3.64 -10.71
CA CYS A 317 -8.61 2.70 -9.65
C CYS A 317 -9.12 3.11 -8.28
N PHE A 318 -9.42 2.10 -7.47
CA PHE A 318 -9.85 2.24 -6.08
C PHE A 318 -8.82 1.65 -5.11
N GLN A 319 -7.57 1.55 -5.53
CA GLN A 319 -6.47 1.11 -4.67
C GLN A 319 -6.38 2.06 -3.47
N GLN A 320 -6.41 1.46 -2.27
CA GLN A 320 -6.50 2.23 -1.03
C GLN A 320 -5.41 3.29 -0.91
N CYS A 321 -4.18 2.97 -1.29
CA CYS A 321 -3.07 3.90 -1.19
C CYS A 321 -3.31 5.20 -2.00
N TYR A 322 -3.74 5.11 -3.25
CA TYR A 322 -4.05 6.29 -4.07
C TYR A 322 -5.31 7.01 -3.61
N ALA A 323 -6.39 6.24 -3.38
CA ALA A 323 -7.68 6.79 -3.01
C ALA A 323 -7.60 7.51 -1.66
N GLU A 324 -7.02 6.88 -0.64
CA GLU A 324 -6.96 7.44 0.71
C GLU A 324 -6.13 8.73 0.74
N CYS A 325 -4.91 8.74 0.21
CA CYS A 325 -4.08 9.95 0.18
C CYS A 325 -4.72 11.08 -0.63
N SER A 326 -5.37 10.75 -1.75
CA SER A 326 -6.07 11.74 -2.58
C SER A 326 -7.28 12.33 -1.86
N LEU A 327 -8.11 11.51 -1.22
CA LEU A 327 -9.26 11.95 -0.44
C LEU A 327 -8.83 12.79 0.77
N MET A 328 -7.74 12.39 1.43
CA MET A 328 -7.14 13.14 2.52
C MET A 328 -6.68 14.53 2.07
N GLN A 329 -6.03 14.61 0.94
CA GLN A 329 -5.53 15.87 0.40
C GLN A 329 -6.66 16.79 -0.10
N ALA A 330 -7.71 16.18 -0.71
CA ALA A 330 -8.85 16.93 -1.24
C ALA A 330 -9.85 17.42 -0.17
N ARG A 331 -9.91 16.75 0.99
CA ARG A 331 -10.93 17.00 2.02
C ARG A 331 -10.35 17.06 3.43
N PRO A 332 -9.45 18.01 3.74
CA PRO A 332 -8.73 18.06 5.02
C PRO A 332 -9.67 18.18 6.24
N LEU A 333 -10.78 18.91 6.12
CA LEU A 333 -11.74 19.10 7.22
C LEU A 333 -12.50 17.81 7.57
N SER A 334 -12.73 16.91 6.61
CA SER A 334 -13.41 15.65 6.89
C SER A 334 -12.54 14.72 7.74
N LEU A 335 -11.23 14.77 7.52
CA LEU A 335 -10.24 14.02 8.32
C LEU A 335 -10.14 14.55 9.74
N LEU A 336 -10.08 15.88 9.90
CA LEU A 336 -10.05 16.48 11.23
C LEU A 336 -11.29 16.05 12.03
N GLY A 337 -12.46 16.06 11.42
CA GLY A 337 -13.70 15.60 12.02
C GLY A 337 -13.69 14.08 12.36
N GLU A 338 -13.07 13.25 11.54
CA GLU A 338 -12.90 11.82 11.84
C GLU A 338 -11.89 11.61 12.97
N TRP A 339 -10.78 12.33 12.93
CA TRP A 339 -9.75 12.29 13.96
C TRP A 339 -10.29 12.73 15.33
N LEU A 340 -11.06 13.83 15.39
CA LEU A 340 -11.68 14.31 16.62
C LEU A 340 -12.68 13.29 17.18
N ARG A 341 -13.53 12.68 16.34
CA ARG A 341 -14.46 11.61 16.77
C ARG A 341 -13.71 10.39 17.29
N TYR A 342 -12.64 10.00 16.64
CA TYR A 342 -11.80 8.89 17.04
C TYR A 342 -11.08 9.18 18.38
N ALA A 343 -10.53 10.37 18.54
CA ALA A 343 -9.91 10.80 19.81
C ALA A 343 -10.93 10.86 20.94
N ALA A 344 -12.16 11.30 20.68
CA ALA A 344 -13.24 11.34 21.67
C ALA A 344 -13.72 9.94 22.08
N SER A 345 -13.78 8.99 21.14
CA SER A 345 -14.18 7.60 21.43
C SER A 345 -13.14 6.83 22.24
N ARG A 346 -11.87 7.29 22.28
CA ARG A 346 -10.74 6.68 22.97
C ARG A 346 -10.53 7.11 24.41
N ARG A 347 -11.34 8.00 24.96
CA ARG A 347 -11.25 8.30 26.41
C ARG A 347 -11.57 7.12 27.32
N GLY A 348 -11.89 5.94 26.75
CA GLY A 348 -12.18 4.68 27.44
C GLY A 348 -11.28 3.49 27.13
N SER A 349 -10.35 3.51 26.17
CA SER A 349 -9.41 2.38 25.95
C SER A 349 -8.11 2.84 25.28
N VAL A 350 -7.01 2.46 25.90
CA VAL A 350 -5.64 2.80 25.51
C VAL A 350 -5.25 2.08 24.24
N ALA A 351 -5.13 2.80 23.12
CA ALA A 351 -4.17 2.49 22.05
C ALA A 351 -4.07 3.69 21.12
N THR A 352 -2.96 4.36 21.18
CA THR A 352 -2.64 5.59 20.46
C THR A 352 -2.51 5.35 18.95
N TYR A 353 -3.36 6.01 18.19
CA TYR A 353 -3.12 6.33 16.80
C TYR A 353 -2.75 7.82 16.74
N ALA A 354 -1.47 8.10 16.83
CA ALA A 354 -0.96 9.38 16.38
C ALA A 354 -0.47 9.18 14.95
N PRO A 355 -0.87 10.00 13.97
CA PRO A 355 -0.10 10.11 12.74
C PRO A 355 1.25 10.72 13.14
N GLY A 356 2.29 9.88 13.17
CA GLY A 356 3.65 10.34 13.27
C GLY A 356 4.12 10.91 11.96
#